data_9b57f1cf648f9d4138be2b65a2c6bd84
#
_entry.id   9b57f1cf648f9d4138be2b65a2c6bd84
#
_cell.length_a   1.000
_cell.length_b   1.000
_cell.length_c   1.000
_cell.angle_alpha   90.00
_cell.angle_beta   90.00
_cell.angle_gamma   90.00
#
_symmetry.space_group_name_H-M   'P 1'
#
loop_
_entity.id
_entity.type
_entity.pdbx_description
1 polymer ?
#
loop_
_entity_poly.entity_id
_entity_poly.type
_entity_poly.pdbx_seq_one_letter_code
_entity_poly.pdbx_strand_id
1 'polypeptide(L)'
;LNALPKAYQPALTAACTFANTQMAAKYDVQNPAALKRLVGAGTQLRPFSQEILEACLKASNELYSEISAKNPDFKKAIESMAAFRGDQYLWWQVAELTFDVFQVRSRAR
;
A
#
# COMPACT_ATOMS: atom_id res chain seq x y z
N LEU A 1 2.24 17.38 -17.05
CA LEU A 1 3.31 16.76 -17.84
C LEU A 1 3.28 17.23 -19.29
N ASN A 2 2.10 17.19 -19.95
CA ASN A 2 1.96 17.55 -21.37
C ASN A 2 2.27 19.01 -21.70
N ALA A 3 2.24 19.92 -20.72
CA ALA A 3 2.62 21.33 -20.89
C ALA A 3 4.15 21.57 -20.86
N LEU A 4 4.94 20.58 -20.49
CA LEU A 4 6.41 20.68 -20.50
C LEU A 4 6.97 20.46 -21.89
N PRO A 5 8.11 21.12 -22.23
CA PRO A 5 8.86 20.80 -23.44
C PRO A 5 9.15 19.31 -23.53
N LYS A 6 9.06 18.75 -24.73
CA LYS A 6 9.21 17.29 -24.95
C LYS A 6 10.51 16.71 -24.38
N ALA A 7 11.59 17.48 -24.41
CA ALA A 7 12.88 17.05 -23.87
C ALA A 7 12.89 16.86 -22.34
N TYR A 8 12.00 17.55 -21.60
CA TYR A 8 11.93 17.44 -20.14
C TYR A 8 10.97 16.37 -19.64
N GLN A 9 10.04 15.91 -20.46
CA GLN A 9 9.04 14.90 -20.08
C GLN A 9 9.68 13.58 -19.67
N PRO A 10 10.66 13.01 -20.44
CA PRO A 10 11.35 11.80 -20.00
C PRO A 10 12.19 11.99 -18.74
N ALA A 11 12.84 13.14 -18.58
CA ALA A 11 13.64 13.43 -17.39
C ALA A 11 12.76 13.48 -16.13
N LEU A 12 11.60 14.14 -16.19
CA LEU A 12 10.65 14.17 -15.08
C LEU A 12 10.09 12.77 -14.77
N THR A 13 9.73 12.00 -15.79
CA THR A 13 9.26 10.63 -15.62
C THR A 13 10.31 9.77 -14.95
N ALA A 14 11.56 9.83 -15.40
CA ALA A 14 12.68 9.09 -14.81
C ALA A 14 12.93 9.51 -13.35
N ALA A 15 12.87 10.81 -13.05
CA ALA A 15 13.03 11.33 -11.70
C ALA A 15 11.92 10.83 -10.76
N CYS A 16 10.67 10.82 -11.21
CA CYS A 16 9.54 10.29 -10.43
C CYS A 16 9.68 8.79 -10.18
N THR A 17 10.07 8.03 -11.20
CA THR A 17 10.31 6.57 -11.06
C THR A 17 11.44 6.29 -10.07
N PHE A 18 12.55 7.03 -10.19
CA PHE A 18 13.67 6.91 -9.27
C PHE A 18 13.27 7.25 -7.83
N ALA A 19 12.56 8.37 -7.62
CA ALA A 19 12.11 8.80 -6.30
C ALA A 19 11.17 7.75 -5.66
N ASN A 20 10.26 7.18 -6.44
CA ASN A 20 9.35 6.13 -5.97
C ASN A 20 10.13 4.86 -5.54
N THR A 21 11.05 4.39 -6.36
CA THR A 21 11.87 3.21 -6.04
C THR A 21 12.77 3.44 -4.83
N GLN A 22 13.41 4.61 -4.75
CA GLN A 22 14.25 4.99 -3.61
C GLN A 22 13.45 5.11 -2.31
N MET A 23 12.25 5.67 -2.38
CA MET A 23 11.37 5.76 -1.22
C MET A 23 11.02 4.37 -0.69
N ALA A 24 10.54 3.46 -1.54
CA ALA A 24 10.21 2.10 -1.13
C ALA A 24 11.41 1.39 -0.48
N ALA A 25 12.57 1.40 -1.12
CA ALA A 25 13.79 0.79 -0.59
C ALA A 25 14.21 1.39 0.76
N LYS A 26 14.07 2.72 0.94
CA LYS A 26 14.34 3.39 2.21
C LYS A 26 13.41 2.93 3.33
N TYR A 27 12.13 2.80 3.04
CA TYR A 27 11.13 2.32 4.00
C TYR A 27 11.46 0.90 4.45
N ASP A 28 11.77 0.00 3.52
CA ASP A 28 12.08 -1.39 3.83
C ASP A 28 13.34 -1.54 4.68
N VAL A 29 14.33 -0.67 4.51
CA VAL A 29 15.56 -0.69 5.30
C VAL A 29 15.39 -0.01 6.67
N GLN A 30 14.71 1.14 6.72
CA GLN A 30 14.66 1.96 7.93
C GLN A 30 13.55 1.54 8.91
N ASN A 31 12.41 1.09 8.42
CA ASN A 31 11.27 0.76 9.27
C ASN A 31 11.54 -0.40 10.24
N PRO A 32 12.19 -1.50 9.87
CA PRO A 32 12.51 -2.56 10.83
C PRO A 32 13.42 -2.09 11.97
N ALA A 33 14.38 -1.23 11.67
CA ALA A 33 15.28 -0.65 12.68
C ALA A 33 14.51 0.33 13.60
N ALA A 34 13.60 1.14 13.05
CA ALA A 34 12.75 2.04 13.83
C ALA A 34 11.79 1.25 14.73
N LEU A 35 11.16 0.20 14.20
CA LEU A 35 10.27 -0.67 14.98
C LEU A 35 10.99 -1.31 16.16
N LYS A 36 12.21 -1.83 15.96
CA LYS A 36 13.04 -2.39 17.04
C LYS A 36 13.31 -1.36 18.14
N ARG A 37 13.60 -0.11 17.78
CA ARG A 37 13.79 0.97 18.78
C ARG A 37 12.51 1.26 19.56
N LEU A 38 11.37 1.32 18.90
CA LEU A 38 10.07 1.54 19.56
C LEU A 38 9.74 0.44 20.56
N VAL A 39 9.89 -0.81 20.15
CA VAL A 39 9.65 -1.96 21.04
C VAL A 39 10.65 -1.98 22.19
N GLY A 40 11.92 -1.71 21.93
CA GLY A 40 12.96 -1.58 22.97
C GLY A 40 12.70 -0.45 23.97
N ALA A 41 11.98 0.60 23.56
CA ALA A 41 11.51 1.68 24.43
C ALA A 41 10.21 1.39 25.19
N GLY A 42 9.68 0.16 25.08
CA GLY A 42 8.47 -0.29 25.78
C GLY A 42 7.16 -0.13 25.02
N THR A 43 7.20 0.24 23.74
CA THR A 43 5.99 0.31 22.92
C THR A 43 5.41 -1.08 22.71
N GLN A 44 4.13 -1.25 22.99
CA GLN A 44 3.41 -2.49 22.78
C GLN A 44 2.76 -2.52 21.39
N LEU A 45 3.12 -3.49 20.58
CA LEU A 45 2.48 -3.73 19.30
C LEU A 45 1.19 -4.54 19.53
N ARG A 46 0.07 -3.99 19.09
CA ARG A 46 -1.23 -4.67 19.19
C ARG A 46 -1.91 -4.69 17.83
N PRO A 47 -2.33 -5.86 17.33
CA PRO A 47 -3.16 -5.92 16.14
C PRO A 47 -4.56 -5.36 16.44
N PHE A 48 -5.20 -4.78 15.45
CA PHE A 48 -6.62 -4.49 15.52
C PHE A 48 -7.42 -5.79 15.57
N SER A 49 -8.54 -5.77 16.31
CA SER A 49 -9.47 -6.90 16.30
C SER A 49 -10.13 -7.04 14.92
N GLN A 50 -10.61 -8.24 14.62
CA GLN A 50 -11.33 -8.52 13.37
C GLN A 50 -12.53 -7.59 13.22
N GLU A 51 -13.27 -7.36 14.28
CA GLU A 51 -14.44 -6.46 14.30
C GLU A 51 -14.09 -5.01 13.91
N ILE A 52 -12.96 -4.49 14.42
CA ILE A 52 -12.48 -3.15 14.04
C ILE A 52 -12.12 -3.12 12.56
N LEU A 53 -11.41 -4.13 12.06
CA LEU A 53 -11.01 -4.18 10.65
C LEU A 53 -12.23 -4.25 9.72
N GLU A 54 -13.23 -5.06 10.07
CA GLU A 54 -14.49 -5.17 9.31
C GLU A 54 -15.29 -3.87 9.33
N ALA A 55 -15.42 -3.23 10.50
CA ALA A 55 -16.08 -1.95 10.63
C ALA A 55 -15.40 -0.85 9.79
N CYS A 56 -14.07 -0.78 9.83
CA CYS A 56 -13.29 0.16 9.01
C CYS A 56 -13.45 -0.10 7.51
N LEU A 57 -13.44 -1.36 7.09
CA LEU A 57 -13.63 -1.73 5.69
C LEU A 57 -15.03 -1.34 5.20
N LYS A 58 -16.06 -1.63 6.00
CA LYS A 58 -17.44 -1.25 5.69
C LYS A 58 -17.58 0.26 5.55
N ALA A 59 -17.11 1.02 6.54
CA ALA A 59 -17.18 2.49 6.52
C ALA A 59 -16.43 3.09 5.32
N SER A 60 -15.26 2.52 4.97
CA SER A 60 -14.49 2.95 3.80
C SER A 60 -15.26 2.71 2.50
N ASN A 61 -15.88 1.55 2.33
CA ASN A 61 -16.67 1.23 1.14
C ASN A 61 -17.92 2.10 1.01
N GLU A 62 -18.60 2.40 2.11
CA GLU A 62 -19.73 3.32 2.15
C GLU A 62 -19.31 4.73 1.71
N LEU A 63 -18.20 5.23 2.25
CA LEU A 63 -17.63 6.53 1.87
C LEU A 63 -17.23 6.58 0.39
N TYR A 64 -16.57 5.54 -0.13
CA TYR A 64 -16.23 5.47 -1.55
C TYR A 64 -17.47 5.51 -2.45
N SER A 65 -18.53 4.84 -2.05
CA SER A 65 -19.80 4.84 -2.79
C SER A 65 -20.44 6.24 -2.76
N GLU A 66 -20.46 6.88 -1.60
CA GLU A 66 -21.00 8.24 -1.43
C GLU A 66 -20.27 9.28 -2.28
N ILE A 67 -18.93 9.27 -2.23
CA ILE A 67 -18.11 10.20 -3.01
C ILE A 67 -18.25 9.92 -4.51
N SER A 68 -18.26 8.65 -4.90
CA SER A 68 -18.41 8.25 -6.31
C SER A 68 -19.74 8.69 -6.90
N ALA A 69 -20.81 8.72 -6.11
CA ALA A 69 -22.11 9.21 -6.55
C ALA A 69 -22.11 10.71 -6.91
N LYS A 70 -21.19 11.48 -6.30
CA LYS A 70 -21.12 12.94 -6.44
C LYS A 70 -19.95 13.41 -7.31
N ASN A 71 -18.96 12.55 -7.54
CA ASN A 71 -17.72 12.91 -8.25
C ASN A 71 -17.34 11.83 -9.28
N PRO A 72 -17.60 12.08 -10.58
CA PRO A 72 -17.30 11.13 -11.65
C PRO A 72 -15.80 10.81 -11.80
N ASP A 73 -14.91 11.76 -11.57
CA ASP A 73 -13.47 11.54 -11.67
C ASP A 73 -12.97 10.63 -10.54
N PHE A 74 -13.47 10.86 -9.33
CA PHE A 74 -13.21 9.96 -8.19
C PHE A 74 -13.74 8.55 -8.46
N LYS A 75 -14.96 8.44 -8.98
CA LYS A 75 -15.56 7.14 -9.35
C LYS A 75 -14.66 6.38 -10.32
N LYS A 76 -14.23 7.02 -11.39
CA LYS A 76 -13.34 6.43 -12.40
C LYS A 76 -12.01 5.95 -11.79
N ALA A 77 -11.42 6.74 -10.90
CA ALA A 77 -10.17 6.40 -10.23
C ALA A 77 -10.34 5.19 -9.29
N ILE A 78 -11.40 5.17 -8.47
CA ILE A 78 -11.68 4.07 -7.53
C ILE A 78 -12.04 2.77 -8.26
N GLU A 79 -12.82 2.84 -9.34
CA GLU A 79 -13.14 1.65 -10.14
C GLU A 79 -11.89 1.04 -10.77
N SER A 80 -11.00 1.86 -11.33
CA SER A 80 -9.71 1.40 -11.86
C SER A 80 -8.81 0.78 -10.79
N MET A 81 -8.70 1.43 -9.64
CA MET A 81 -7.94 0.93 -8.50
C MET A 81 -8.51 -0.39 -7.97
N ALA A 82 -9.83 -0.51 -7.86
CA ALA A 82 -10.46 -1.70 -7.30
C ALA A 82 -10.26 -2.92 -8.20
N ALA A 83 -10.36 -2.74 -9.52
CA ALA A 83 -10.08 -3.80 -10.49
C ALA A 83 -8.63 -4.28 -10.40
N PHE A 84 -7.67 -3.35 -10.46
CA PHE A 84 -6.25 -3.66 -10.33
C PHE A 84 -5.92 -4.34 -8.98
N ARG A 85 -6.47 -3.85 -7.88
CA ARG A 85 -6.28 -4.44 -6.57
C ARG A 85 -6.78 -5.88 -6.49
N GLY A 86 -7.93 -6.18 -7.12
CA GLY A 86 -8.47 -7.54 -7.18
C GLY A 86 -7.48 -8.51 -7.84
N ASP A 87 -6.95 -8.13 -8.99
CA ASP A 87 -5.95 -8.93 -9.72
C ASP A 87 -4.65 -9.08 -8.92
N GLN A 88 -4.18 -8.01 -8.26
CA GLN A 88 -2.97 -8.05 -7.46
C GLN A 88 -3.11 -8.96 -6.22
N TYR A 89 -4.25 -8.99 -5.56
CA TYR A 89 -4.47 -9.90 -4.44
C TYR A 89 -4.45 -11.37 -4.85
N LEU A 90 -4.97 -11.70 -6.02
CA LEU A 90 -4.85 -13.05 -6.58
C LEU A 90 -3.38 -13.43 -6.83
N TRP A 91 -2.61 -12.51 -7.42
CA TRP A 91 -1.20 -12.73 -7.69
C TRP A 91 -0.38 -12.88 -6.41
N TRP A 92 -0.48 -11.95 -5.48
CA TRP A 92 0.31 -11.98 -4.24
C TRP A 92 -0.03 -13.17 -3.35
N GLN A 93 -1.26 -13.62 -3.35
CA GLN A 93 -1.65 -14.82 -2.61
C GLN A 93 -0.88 -16.06 -3.07
N VAL A 94 -0.59 -16.15 -4.37
CA VAL A 94 0.13 -17.28 -4.97
C VAL A 94 1.64 -17.08 -4.94
N ALA A 95 2.10 -15.87 -5.26
CA ALA A 95 3.53 -15.58 -5.46
C ALA A 95 4.30 -15.42 -4.13
N GLU A 96 3.77 -14.63 -3.20
CA GLU A 96 4.55 -14.16 -2.04
C GLU A 96 3.94 -14.58 -0.70
N LEU A 97 2.64 -14.39 -0.49
CA LEU A 97 2.00 -14.54 0.82
C LEU A 97 2.25 -15.91 1.47
N THR A 98 2.17 -16.97 0.70
CA THR A 98 2.35 -18.33 1.23
C THR A 98 3.78 -18.55 1.77
N PHE A 99 4.77 -18.07 1.02
CA PHE A 99 6.18 -18.16 1.41
C PHE A 99 6.49 -17.24 2.60
N ASP A 100 5.99 -16.00 2.58
CA ASP A 100 6.20 -15.04 3.67
C ASP A 100 5.59 -15.54 4.98
N VAL A 101 4.38 -16.05 4.93
CA VAL A 101 3.72 -16.66 6.11
C VAL A 101 4.53 -17.85 6.64
N PHE A 102 5.05 -18.69 5.76
CA PHE A 102 5.94 -19.79 6.16
C PHE A 102 7.20 -19.26 6.85
N GLN A 103 7.89 -18.30 6.27
CA GLN A 103 9.10 -17.69 6.84
C GLN A 103 8.84 -17.05 8.20
N VAL A 104 7.76 -16.28 8.34
CA VAL A 104 7.39 -15.64 9.61
C VAL A 104 7.15 -16.69 10.70
N ARG A 105 6.42 -17.75 10.39
CA ARG A 105 6.12 -18.84 11.34
C ARG A 105 7.35 -19.67 11.69
N SER A 106 8.27 -19.85 10.76
CA SER A 106 9.50 -20.64 10.99
C SER A 106 10.51 -19.92 11.88
N ARG A 107 10.47 -18.59 11.97
CA ARG A 107 11.31 -17.82 12.90
C ARG A 107 10.91 -17.97 14.37
N ALA A 108 9.72 -18.40 14.64
CA ALA A 108 9.20 -18.59 16.01
C ALA A 108 9.62 -19.94 16.63
N ARG A 109 10.42 -20.74 15.90
CA ARG A 109 11.02 -21.99 16.37
C ARG A 109 12.51 -21.81 16.60
#